data_0d4745f5259446bcd1965787bd0cf710
#
_entry.id   0d4745f5259446bcd1965787bd0cf710
#
_cell.length_a   1.000
_cell.length_b   1.000
_cell.length_c   1.000
_cell.angle_alpha   90.00
_cell.angle_beta   90.00
_cell.angle_gamma   90.00
#
_symmetry.space_group_name_H-M   'P 1'
#
loop_
_entity.id
_entity.type
_entity.pdbx_description
1 polymer ?
#
loop_
_entity_poly.entity_id
_entity_poly.type
_entity_poly.pdbx_seq_one_letter_code
_entity_poly.pdbx_strand_id
1 'polypeptide(L)'
;MKKKVALVIDNDHFIKQNIPEWEEKFDLRIFNPPRSPPKIKTPIDLLRVLRNKWEIRTQLPKLAKWADIVFCEWATHYLRWLSKRDYNNVLACRMHRFELDRHYDEIEWNNIDSVLFISESMEKKFLEKGEFNGKTFVTYDNLNFEDFPLVHRKKTMQIGMLGNIEPRKGVLEFVEHFGKMKLPGIKLSIAGKAKDTTYYGKIKRHIVENNLESKITIEGYVKELNDWYNSNDCIISNSVHEGTQTSIVEGVATGCWAISKDWDGAEEIVDEKGLFTDINELEKCINLFYKWSEQEKNKKINKARERLISKLASRPKMHDIVSIL
;
A
#
# COMPACT_ATOMS: atom_id res chain seq x y z
N MET A 1 -4.62 19.77 -28.67
CA MET A 1 -4.80 18.29 -28.76
C MET A 1 -4.40 17.69 -27.42
N LYS A 2 -5.09 16.65 -26.97
CA LYS A 2 -4.66 15.90 -25.77
C LYS A 2 -3.33 15.17 -26.06
N LYS A 3 -2.41 15.13 -25.07
CA LYS A 3 -1.20 14.28 -25.16
C LYS A 3 -1.61 12.79 -25.28
N LYS A 4 -0.91 12.05 -26.11
CA LYS A 4 -1.10 10.59 -26.27
C LYS A 4 -0.36 9.84 -25.16
N VAL A 5 -1.07 9.17 -24.31
CA VAL A 5 -0.51 8.42 -23.19
C VAL A 5 -0.78 6.92 -23.33
N ALA A 6 0.29 6.14 -23.32
CA ALA A 6 0.23 4.70 -23.18
C ALA A 6 0.33 4.32 -21.69
N LEU A 7 -0.77 3.88 -21.10
CA LEU A 7 -0.79 3.39 -19.73
C LEU A 7 -0.55 1.88 -19.71
N VAL A 8 0.61 1.47 -19.21
CA VAL A 8 1.05 0.07 -19.14
C VAL A 8 0.84 -0.44 -17.72
N ILE A 9 -0.07 -1.40 -17.55
CA ILE A 9 -0.52 -1.88 -16.25
C ILE A 9 -0.12 -3.35 -16.05
N ASP A 10 0.62 -3.64 -14.99
CA ASP A 10 0.84 -5.01 -14.51
C ASP A 10 -0.20 -5.39 -13.45
N ASN A 11 -0.58 -4.44 -12.58
CA ASN A 11 -1.60 -4.58 -11.57
C ASN A 11 -2.46 -3.32 -11.50
N ASP A 12 -3.77 -3.46 -11.69
CA ASP A 12 -4.71 -2.34 -11.73
C ASP A 12 -5.23 -1.89 -10.35
N HIS A 13 -4.81 -2.57 -9.28
CA HIS A 13 -5.37 -2.40 -7.92
C HIS A 13 -5.40 -0.93 -7.46
N PHE A 14 -4.34 -0.18 -7.72
CA PHE A 14 -4.23 1.21 -7.25
C PHE A 14 -4.57 2.27 -8.30
N ILE A 15 -4.65 1.91 -9.58
CA ILE A 15 -4.91 2.88 -10.66
C ILE A 15 -6.32 2.81 -11.22
N LYS A 16 -7.01 1.69 -11.05
CA LYS A 16 -8.30 1.43 -11.68
C LYS A 16 -9.34 2.52 -11.43
N GLN A 17 -9.42 3.00 -10.20
CA GLN A 17 -10.36 4.06 -9.81
C GLN A 17 -10.03 5.42 -10.44
N ASN A 18 -8.78 5.64 -10.88
CA ASN A 18 -8.30 6.91 -11.43
C ASN A 18 -8.34 6.93 -12.96
N ILE A 19 -8.60 5.80 -13.63
CA ILE A 19 -8.65 5.71 -15.10
C ILE A 19 -9.57 6.78 -15.72
N PRO A 20 -10.79 7.05 -15.21
CA PRO A 20 -11.66 8.09 -15.76
C PRO A 20 -11.00 9.48 -15.79
N GLU A 21 -10.27 9.87 -14.75
CA GLU A 21 -9.54 11.14 -14.70
C GLU A 21 -8.42 11.21 -15.76
N TRP A 22 -7.81 10.07 -16.08
CA TRP A 22 -6.82 9.98 -17.15
C TRP A 22 -7.45 10.09 -18.55
N GLU A 23 -8.59 9.47 -18.77
CA GLU A 23 -9.34 9.54 -20.03
C GLU A 23 -9.85 10.97 -20.33
N GLU A 24 -10.19 11.73 -19.28
CA GLU A 24 -10.56 13.13 -19.41
C GLU A 24 -9.38 14.01 -19.88
N LYS A 25 -8.16 13.72 -19.38
CA LYS A 25 -6.96 14.56 -19.64
C LYS A 25 -6.21 14.18 -20.91
N PHE A 26 -6.14 12.89 -21.23
CA PHE A 26 -5.27 12.34 -22.27
C PHE A 26 -6.03 11.65 -23.41
N ASP A 27 -5.40 11.54 -24.58
CA ASP A 27 -5.71 10.48 -25.54
C ASP A 27 -5.06 9.21 -25.00
N LEU A 28 -5.87 8.39 -24.26
CA LEU A 28 -5.37 7.29 -23.44
C LEU A 28 -5.52 5.97 -24.18
N ARG A 29 -4.45 5.18 -24.19
CA ARG A 29 -4.51 3.75 -24.54
C ARG A 29 -3.92 2.90 -23.44
N ILE A 30 -4.60 1.84 -23.09
CA ILE A 30 -4.24 0.98 -21.97
C ILE A 30 -3.66 -0.34 -22.49
N PHE A 31 -2.51 -0.73 -21.97
CA PHE A 31 -1.93 -2.06 -22.10
C PHE A 31 -2.01 -2.79 -20.77
N ASN A 32 -2.97 -3.69 -20.67
CA ASN A 32 -3.21 -4.50 -19.45
C ASN A 32 -3.52 -5.95 -19.84
N PRO A 33 -2.53 -6.72 -20.35
CA PRO A 33 -2.74 -8.09 -20.72
C PRO A 33 -2.98 -8.98 -19.48
N PRO A 34 -3.67 -10.13 -19.64
CA PRO A 34 -3.86 -11.07 -18.55
C PRO A 34 -2.53 -11.48 -17.92
N ARG A 35 -2.43 -11.40 -16.60
CA ARG A 35 -1.22 -11.77 -15.85
C ARG A 35 -0.79 -13.19 -16.14
N SER A 36 0.51 -13.36 -16.33
CA SER A 36 1.13 -14.67 -16.33
C SER A 36 1.07 -15.30 -14.94
N PRO A 37 0.67 -16.55 -14.80
CA PRO A 37 0.67 -17.23 -13.51
C PRO A 37 2.12 -17.42 -13.03
N PRO A 38 2.37 -17.36 -11.71
CA PRO A 38 3.72 -17.51 -11.14
C PRO A 38 4.33 -18.89 -11.36
N LYS A 39 3.48 -19.91 -11.60
CA LYS A 39 3.87 -21.28 -11.97
C LYS A 39 2.89 -21.79 -13.02
N ILE A 40 3.44 -22.41 -14.05
CA ILE A 40 2.65 -23.11 -15.08
C ILE A 40 2.21 -24.43 -14.48
N LYS A 41 0.92 -24.61 -14.24
CA LYS A 41 0.32 -25.85 -13.73
C LYS A 41 -0.62 -26.51 -14.73
N THR A 42 -1.11 -25.74 -15.70
CA THR A 42 -2.10 -26.19 -16.68
C THR A 42 -1.72 -25.72 -18.09
N PRO A 43 -2.22 -26.37 -19.16
CA PRO A 43 -2.07 -25.88 -20.54
C PRO A 43 -2.59 -24.44 -20.72
N ILE A 44 -3.64 -24.05 -19.97
CA ILE A 44 -4.18 -22.70 -20.00
C ILE A 44 -3.16 -21.69 -19.45
N ASP A 45 -2.44 -22.05 -18.40
CA ASP A 45 -1.37 -21.20 -17.85
C ASP A 45 -0.26 -20.99 -18.87
N LEU A 46 0.13 -22.04 -19.60
CA LEU A 46 1.12 -21.94 -20.67
C LEU A 46 0.64 -21.01 -21.79
N LEU A 47 -0.62 -21.13 -22.23
CA LEU A 47 -1.22 -20.25 -23.24
C LEU A 47 -1.22 -18.78 -22.77
N ARG A 48 -1.52 -18.50 -21.49
CA ARG A 48 -1.46 -17.16 -20.92
C ARG A 48 -0.04 -16.58 -20.97
N VAL A 49 0.96 -17.38 -20.60
CA VAL A 49 2.37 -16.96 -20.66
C VAL A 49 2.80 -16.66 -22.11
N LEU A 50 2.44 -17.55 -23.06
CA LEU A 50 2.79 -17.36 -24.47
C LEU A 50 2.07 -16.13 -25.06
N ARG A 51 0.79 -15.95 -24.74
CA ARG A 51 0.03 -14.76 -25.13
C ARG A 51 0.64 -13.49 -24.59
N ASN A 52 0.96 -13.43 -23.29
CA ASN A 52 1.61 -12.25 -22.68
C ASN A 52 2.94 -11.92 -23.37
N LYS A 53 3.79 -12.93 -23.63
CA LYS A 53 5.05 -12.73 -24.37
C LYS A 53 4.82 -12.23 -25.80
N TRP A 54 3.79 -12.71 -26.46
CA TRP A 54 3.43 -12.26 -27.80
C TRP A 54 2.94 -10.80 -27.79
N GLU A 55 2.06 -10.45 -26.85
CA GLU A 55 1.53 -9.08 -26.70
C GLU A 55 2.65 -8.09 -26.36
N ILE A 56 3.58 -8.43 -25.47
CA ILE A 56 4.76 -7.61 -25.18
C ILE A 56 5.59 -7.35 -26.44
N ARG A 57 5.75 -8.36 -27.33
CA ARG A 57 6.59 -8.24 -28.52
C ARG A 57 5.91 -7.54 -29.68
N THR A 58 4.59 -7.56 -29.75
CA THR A 58 3.83 -7.08 -30.91
C THR A 58 2.97 -5.86 -30.64
N GLN A 59 2.29 -5.79 -29.52
CA GLN A 59 1.37 -4.70 -29.18
C GLN A 59 2.08 -3.57 -28.43
N LEU A 60 2.89 -3.91 -27.41
CA LEU A 60 3.57 -2.91 -26.60
C LEU A 60 4.50 -1.99 -27.43
N PRO A 61 5.29 -2.47 -28.43
CA PRO A 61 6.07 -1.59 -29.29
C PRO A 61 5.22 -0.65 -30.14
N LYS A 62 4.07 -1.13 -30.64
CA LYS A 62 3.17 -0.29 -31.44
C LYS A 62 2.57 0.81 -30.59
N LEU A 63 2.19 0.46 -29.36
CA LEU A 63 1.63 1.40 -28.40
C LEU A 63 2.70 2.44 -27.97
N ALA A 64 3.93 2.00 -27.67
CA ALA A 64 5.02 2.88 -27.32
C ALA A 64 5.35 3.85 -28.46
N LYS A 65 5.39 3.41 -29.72
CA LYS A 65 5.61 4.29 -30.89
C LYS A 65 4.49 5.29 -31.15
N TRP A 66 3.27 4.98 -30.71
CA TRP A 66 2.12 5.87 -30.88
C TRP A 66 2.07 6.98 -29.81
N ALA A 67 2.58 6.70 -28.60
CA ALA A 67 2.43 7.56 -27.44
C ALA A 67 3.49 8.67 -27.40
N ASP A 68 3.12 9.85 -26.93
CA ASP A 68 4.04 10.91 -26.53
C ASP A 68 4.68 10.55 -25.17
N ILE A 69 3.91 9.87 -24.28
CA ILE A 69 4.33 9.42 -22.96
C ILE A 69 3.94 7.96 -22.77
N VAL A 70 4.87 7.13 -22.33
CA VAL A 70 4.62 5.78 -21.83
C VAL A 70 4.73 5.79 -20.32
N PHE A 71 3.62 5.52 -19.64
CA PHE A 71 3.58 5.44 -18.18
C PHE A 71 3.36 4.00 -17.73
N CYS A 72 4.33 3.46 -17.00
CA CYS A 72 4.23 2.12 -16.41
C CYS A 72 3.72 2.20 -14.98
N GLU A 73 2.51 1.71 -14.76
CA GLU A 73 2.02 1.43 -13.44
C GLU A 73 2.67 0.15 -12.94
N TRP A 74 3.57 0.25 -12.01
CA TRP A 74 4.55 -0.73 -11.52
C TRP A 74 5.83 -0.81 -12.38
N ALA A 75 6.97 -0.68 -11.71
CA ALA A 75 8.30 -0.81 -12.32
C ALA A 75 8.72 -2.29 -12.46
N THR A 76 7.92 -3.08 -13.19
CA THR A 76 8.10 -4.53 -13.37
C THR A 76 8.72 -4.89 -14.74
N HIS A 77 8.46 -6.09 -15.18
CA HIS A 77 9.00 -6.63 -16.44
C HIS A 77 8.61 -5.83 -17.69
N TYR A 78 7.50 -5.08 -17.68
CA TYR A 78 7.15 -4.18 -18.80
C TYR A 78 8.11 -3.00 -18.85
N LEU A 79 8.36 -2.34 -17.73
CA LEU A 79 9.35 -1.25 -17.67
C LEU A 79 10.74 -1.74 -18.03
N ARG A 80 11.17 -2.91 -17.50
CA ARG A 80 12.44 -3.55 -17.88
C ARG A 80 12.56 -3.77 -19.38
N TRP A 81 11.44 -4.17 -20.03
CA TRP A 81 11.45 -4.40 -21.47
C TRP A 81 11.50 -3.07 -22.26
N LEU A 82 10.78 -2.05 -21.82
CA LEU A 82 10.74 -0.71 -22.43
C LEU A 82 12.06 0.04 -22.24
N SER A 83 12.65 0.02 -21.04
CA SER A 83 13.88 0.74 -20.72
C SER A 83 15.08 0.34 -21.57
N LYS A 84 15.07 -0.84 -22.19
CA LYS A 84 16.11 -1.34 -23.10
C LYS A 84 15.94 -0.91 -24.56
N ARG A 85 15.00 0.03 -24.83
CA ARG A 85 14.61 0.44 -26.17
C ARG A 85 14.32 1.93 -26.21
N ASP A 86 14.71 2.55 -27.31
CA ASP A 86 14.39 3.96 -27.56
C ASP A 86 13.17 4.05 -28.49
N TYR A 87 12.15 4.79 -28.04
CA TYR A 87 10.93 5.08 -28.80
C TYR A 87 10.75 6.56 -29.08
N ASN A 88 11.73 7.42 -28.74
CA ASN A 88 11.63 8.88 -28.86
C ASN A 88 10.40 9.47 -28.13
N ASN A 89 10.06 8.93 -26.99
CA ASN A 89 8.97 9.42 -26.15
C ASN A 89 9.41 9.47 -24.67
N VAL A 90 8.62 10.13 -23.84
CA VAL A 90 8.86 10.15 -22.40
C VAL A 90 8.50 8.79 -21.82
N LEU A 91 9.43 8.18 -21.10
CA LEU A 91 9.20 6.95 -20.34
C LEU A 91 9.18 7.22 -18.84
N ALA A 92 8.03 7.00 -18.21
CA ALA A 92 7.83 7.24 -16.80
C ALA A 92 7.22 6.00 -16.11
N CYS A 93 7.41 5.88 -14.79
CA CYS A 93 6.80 4.81 -14.04
C CYS A 93 6.41 5.23 -12.62
N ARG A 94 5.46 4.50 -12.03
CA ARG A 94 5.24 4.50 -10.59
C ARG A 94 5.91 3.27 -9.98
N MET A 95 6.64 3.48 -8.89
CA MET A 95 7.38 2.44 -8.18
C MET A 95 6.78 2.19 -6.80
N HIS A 96 6.57 0.92 -6.49
CA HIS A 96 6.21 0.45 -5.17
C HIS A 96 7.41 -0.27 -4.52
N ARG A 97 7.31 -0.61 -3.23
CA ARG A 97 8.40 -1.22 -2.46
C ARG A 97 8.94 -2.51 -3.08
N PHE A 98 8.02 -3.33 -3.57
CA PHE A 98 8.36 -4.64 -4.13
C PHE A 98 9.36 -4.56 -5.29
N GLU A 99 9.22 -3.58 -6.18
CA GLU A 99 10.07 -3.44 -7.37
C GLU A 99 11.45 -2.92 -7.02
N LEU A 100 11.53 -2.02 -6.04
CA LEU A 100 12.80 -1.51 -5.56
C LEU A 100 13.70 -2.63 -5.02
N ASP A 101 13.10 -3.61 -4.34
CA ASP A 101 13.83 -4.72 -3.76
C ASP A 101 14.15 -5.84 -4.77
N ARG A 102 13.38 -5.97 -5.87
CA ARG A 102 13.47 -7.13 -6.78
C ARG A 102 13.83 -6.83 -8.22
N HIS A 103 13.52 -5.66 -8.71
CA HIS A 103 13.61 -5.34 -10.14
C HIS A 103 14.55 -4.18 -10.47
N TYR A 104 15.07 -3.49 -9.46
CA TYR A 104 15.92 -2.31 -9.64
C TYR A 104 17.09 -2.58 -10.61
N ASP A 105 17.85 -3.66 -10.37
CA ASP A 105 19.06 -4.00 -11.14
C ASP A 105 18.77 -4.50 -12.56
N GLU A 106 17.50 -4.73 -12.90
CA GLU A 106 17.10 -5.25 -14.22
C GLU A 106 16.65 -4.14 -15.19
N ILE A 107 16.53 -2.88 -14.70
CA ILE A 107 16.00 -1.72 -15.42
C ILE A 107 17.14 -0.78 -15.82
N GLU A 108 17.12 -0.30 -17.05
CA GLU A 108 18.08 0.69 -17.55
C GLU A 108 17.59 2.10 -17.15
N TRP A 109 17.96 2.55 -15.95
CA TRP A 109 17.46 3.80 -15.35
C TRP A 109 17.84 5.06 -16.14
N ASN A 110 18.93 5.05 -16.90
CA ASN A 110 19.33 6.15 -17.77
C ASN A 110 18.34 6.42 -18.91
N ASN A 111 17.47 5.47 -19.20
CA ASN A 111 16.44 5.58 -20.24
C ASN A 111 15.04 5.86 -19.64
N ILE A 112 14.96 6.20 -18.36
CA ILE A 112 13.73 6.58 -17.67
C ILE A 112 13.75 8.08 -17.39
N ASP A 113 12.75 8.81 -17.87
CA ASP A 113 12.65 10.26 -17.69
C ASP A 113 12.11 10.64 -16.32
N SER A 114 11.21 9.81 -15.76
CA SER A 114 10.59 10.14 -14.47
C SER A 114 10.16 8.91 -13.69
N VAL A 115 10.36 8.98 -12.36
CA VAL A 115 9.89 7.96 -11.42
C VAL A 115 8.98 8.61 -10.37
N LEU A 116 7.79 8.05 -10.20
CA LEU A 116 6.83 8.44 -9.18
C LEU A 116 6.89 7.44 -8.02
N PHE A 117 7.06 7.94 -6.81
CA PHE A 117 7.14 7.12 -5.59
C PHE A 117 5.88 7.27 -4.75
N ILE A 118 5.54 6.20 -4.03
CA ILE A 118 4.38 6.17 -3.13
C ILE A 118 4.68 6.71 -1.72
N SER A 119 5.93 7.08 -1.44
CA SER A 119 6.37 7.73 -0.20
C SER A 119 7.72 8.41 -0.37
N GLU A 120 8.05 9.37 0.51
CA GLU A 120 9.36 10.05 0.54
C GLU A 120 10.50 9.07 0.89
N SER A 121 10.22 8.13 1.78
CA SER A 121 11.14 7.05 2.14
C SER A 121 11.51 6.18 0.94
N MET A 122 10.55 5.89 0.06
CA MET A 122 10.80 5.13 -1.16
C MET A 122 11.67 5.90 -2.15
N GLU A 123 11.41 7.19 -2.36
CA GLU A 123 12.23 8.06 -3.19
C GLU A 123 13.68 8.08 -2.67
N LYS A 124 13.85 8.33 -1.37
CA LYS A 124 15.17 8.34 -0.72
C LYS A 124 15.93 7.03 -0.96
N LYS A 125 15.30 5.89 -0.70
CA LYS A 125 15.90 4.57 -0.91
C LYS A 125 16.27 4.27 -2.37
N PHE A 126 15.48 4.77 -3.30
CA PHE A 126 15.80 4.64 -4.71
C PHE A 126 17.05 5.44 -5.06
N LEU A 127 17.15 6.69 -4.61
CA LEU A 127 18.31 7.55 -4.86
C LEU A 127 19.59 7.06 -4.16
N GLU A 128 19.46 6.35 -3.04
CA GLU A 128 20.60 5.71 -2.37
C GLU A 128 21.17 4.51 -3.15
N LYS A 129 20.42 3.92 -4.09
CA LYS A 129 20.89 2.78 -4.90
C LYS A 129 21.83 3.18 -6.06
N GLY A 130 21.75 4.41 -6.54
CA GLY A 130 22.58 4.88 -7.65
C GLY A 130 22.15 6.24 -8.17
N GLU A 131 22.94 6.76 -9.12
CA GLU A 131 22.63 8.02 -9.78
C GLU A 131 21.42 7.87 -10.71
N PHE A 132 20.51 8.83 -10.64
CA PHE A 132 19.36 8.93 -11.51
C PHE A 132 19.28 10.34 -12.11
N ASN A 133 19.31 10.44 -13.43
CA ASN A 133 19.32 11.72 -14.15
C ASN A 133 17.93 12.24 -14.51
N GLY A 134 16.89 11.42 -14.31
CA GLY A 134 15.51 11.81 -14.55
C GLY A 134 14.89 12.60 -13.40
N LYS A 135 13.59 12.86 -13.48
CA LYS A 135 12.83 13.55 -12.44
C LYS A 135 12.21 12.55 -11.47
N THR A 136 12.20 12.90 -10.18
CA THR A 136 11.49 12.15 -9.16
C THR A 136 10.30 12.93 -8.63
N PHE A 137 9.24 12.22 -8.30
CA PHE A 137 8.03 12.79 -7.71
C PHE A 137 7.51 11.84 -6.63
N VAL A 138 6.97 12.40 -5.55
CA VAL A 138 6.22 11.62 -4.56
C VAL A 138 4.74 11.86 -4.78
N THR A 139 3.99 10.79 -4.97
CA THR A 139 2.53 10.79 -5.07
C THR A 139 2.01 9.62 -4.24
N TYR A 140 1.31 9.93 -3.16
CA TYR A 140 0.73 8.88 -2.33
C TYR A 140 -0.40 8.18 -3.08
N ASP A 141 -0.70 6.94 -2.70
CA ASP A 141 -1.88 6.25 -3.23
C ASP A 141 -3.13 7.11 -2.97
N ASN A 142 -3.93 7.31 -4.01
CA ASN A 142 -5.12 8.15 -3.93
C ASN A 142 -6.14 7.47 -3.01
N LEU A 143 -6.25 7.97 -1.80
CA LEU A 143 -7.37 7.69 -0.93
C LEU A 143 -8.40 8.79 -1.10
N ASN A 144 -9.63 8.45 -1.43
CA ASN A 144 -10.73 9.40 -1.34
C ASN A 144 -11.16 9.46 0.14
N PHE A 145 -10.83 10.57 0.80
CA PHE A 145 -11.18 10.76 2.22
C PHE A 145 -12.69 10.87 2.47
N GLU A 146 -13.49 11.14 1.45
CA GLU A 146 -14.94 11.13 1.54
C GLU A 146 -15.49 9.72 1.77
N ASP A 147 -14.78 8.70 1.28
CA ASP A 147 -15.13 7.29 1.51
C ASP A 147 -14.83 6.85 2.95
N PHE A 148 -14.04 7.64 3.69
CA PHE A 148 -13.61 7.38 5.07
C PHE A 148 -13.93 8.57 6.00
N PRO A 149 -15.21 8.85 6.26
CA PRO A 149 -15.62 9.99 7.06
C PRO A 149 -15.15 9.84 8.52
N LEU A 150 -14.76 10.98 9.12
CA LEU A 150 -14.44 11.03 10.55
C LEU A 150 -15.67 10.68 11.38
N VAL A 151 -15.54 9.70 12.24
CA VAL A 151 -16.58 9.33 13.21
C VAL A 151 -16.06 9.54 14.62
N HIS A 152 -16.74 10.40 15.39
CA HIS A 152 -16.52 10.53 16.84
C HIS A 152 -17.19 9.36 17.53
N ARG A 153 -16.38 8.34 17.88
CA ARG A 153 -16.86 7.08 18.44
C ARG A 153 -16.76 7.08 19.95
N LYS A 154 -17.69 6.35 20.59
CA LYS A 154 -17.53 5.98 21.99
C LYS A 154 -16.39 4.94 22.07
N LYS A 155 -15.66 4.95 23.20
CA LYS A 155 -14.62 3.96 23.50
C LYS A 155 -15.14 2.53 23.33
N THR A 156 -14.54 1.77 22.42
CA THR A 156 -14.96 0.40 22.11
C THR A 156 -14.16 -0.65 22.87
N MET A 157 -13.00 -0.28 23.42
CA MET A 157 -12.02 -1.18 24.02
C MET A 157 -11.54 -2.25 23.01
N GLN A 158 -11.52 -1.90 21.74
CA GLN A 158 -11.11 -2.79 20.66
C GLN A 158 -10.03 -2.13 19.81
N ILE A 159 -9.03 -2.92 19.45
CA ILE A 159 -7.97 -2.54 18.51
C ILE A 159 -8.07 -3.43 17.28
N GLY A 160 -7.82 -2.86 16.11
CA GLY A 160 -7.94 -3.52 14.83
C GLY A 160 -6.60 -3.73 14.13
N MET A 161 -6.46 -4.87 13.45
CA MET A 161 -5.35 -5.14 12.53
C MET A 161 -5.93 -5.55 11.18
N LEU A 162 -5.70 -4.75 10.12
CA LEU A 162 -6.26 -4.99 8.79
C LEU A 162 -5.18 -5.21 7.76
N GLY A 163 -5.31 -6.28 6.99
CA GLY A 163 -4.44 -6.59 5.85
C GLY A 163 -4.41 -8.08 5.53
N ASN A 164 -3.70 -8.45 4.47
CA ASN A 164 -3.50 -9.87 4.18
C ASN A 164 -2.81 -10.56 5.35
N ILE A 165 -3.32 -11.71 5.77
CA ILE A 165 -2.72 -12.51 6.84
C ILE A 165 -1.57 -13.33 6.21
N GLU A 166 -0.35 -12.81 6.37
CA GLU A 166 0.88 -13.35 5.82
C GLU A 166 2.08 -13.00 6.73
N PRO A 167 3.20 -13.75 6.69
CA PRO A 167 4.32 -13.55 7.61
C PRO A 167 4.85 -12.12 7.68
N ARG A 168 4.97 -11.43 6.54
CA ARG A 168 5.46 -10.05 6.44
C ARG A 168 4.67 -9.06 7.29
N LYS A 169 3.38 -9.32 7.51
CA LYS A 169 2.50 -8.50 8.34
C LYS A 169 2.68 -8.72 9.85
N GLY A 170 3.48 -9.71 10.25
CA GLY A 170 3.81 -9.97 11.65
C GLY A 170 2.62 -10.32 12.54
N VAL A 171 1.54 -10.90 11.96
CA VAL A 171 0.29 -11.17 12.69
C VAL A 171 0.48 -12.19 13.78
N LEU A 172 1.24 -13.28 13.54
CA LEU A 172 1.47 -14.31 14.56
C LEU A 172 2.26 -13.75 15.74
N GLU A 173 3.36 -13.06 15.47
CA GLU A 173 4.19 -12.40 16.48
C GLU A 173 3.35 -11.44 17.34
N PHE A 174 2.49 -10.65 16.68
CA PHE A 174 1.59 -9.74 17.37
C PHE A 174 0.60 -10.47 18.27
N VAL A 175 -0.05 -11.54 17.79
CA VAL A 175 -1.00 -12.35 18.56
C VAL A 175 -0.34 -13.00 19.79
N GLU A 176 0.89 -13.52 19.62
CA GLU A 176 1.67 -14.12 20.72
C GLU A 176 2.00 -13.11 21.82
N HIS A 177 2.35 -11.87 21.45
CA HIS A 177 2.61 -10.80 22.41
C HIS A 177 1.34 -10.26 23.03
N PHE A 178 0.30 -10.01 22.22
CA PHE A 178 -0.99 -9.49 22.70
C PHE A 178 -1.64 -10.42 23.74
N GLY A 179 -1.49 -11.73 23.56
CA GLY A 179 -1.96 -12.73 24.53
C GLY A 179 -1.34 -12.55 25.94
N LYS A 180 -0.08 -12.13 26.00
CA LYS A 180 0.69 -11.95 27.24
C LYS A 180 0.54 -10.56 27.86
N MET A 181 0.08 -9.56 27.08
CA MET A 181 -0.06 -8.17 27.53
C MET A 181 -1.12 -8.04 28.64
N LYS A 182 -0.84 -7.17 29.63
CA LYS A 182 -1.76 -6.80 30.70
C LYS A 182 -2.69 -5.67 30.25
N LEU A 183 -3.61 -5.99 29.37
CA LEU A 183 -4.57 -5.06 28.77
C LEU A 183 -6.01 -5.45 29.16
N PRO A 184 -6.46 -5.12 30.38
CA PRO A 184 -7.78 -5.56 30.86
C PRO A 184 -8.90 -4.96 30.02
N GLY A 185 -9.80 -5.81 29.52
CA GLY A 185 -10.97 -5.43 28.72
C GLY A 185 -10.68 -5.07 27.27
N ILE A 186 -9.42 -4.96 26.85
CA ILE A 186 -9.06 -4.64 25.46
C ILE A 186 -9.10 -5.92 24.61
N LYS A 187 -9.79 -5.84 23.47
CA LYS A 187 -9.93 -6.93 22.49
C LYS A 187 -9.15 -6.59 21.21
N LEU A 188 -8.79 -7.64 20.46
CA LEU A 188 -8.15 -7.55 19.16
C LEU A 188 -9.07 -8.10 18.07
N SER A 189 -9.33 -7.30 17.04
CA SER A 189 -10.02 -7.72 15.82
C SER A 189 -8.99 -7.77 14.66
N ILE A 190 -8.85 -8.94 14.03
CA ILE A 190 -7.96 -9.17 12.91
C ILE A 190 -8.80 -9.40 11.65
N ALA A 191 -8.68 -8.50 10.67
CA ALA A 191 -9.41 -8.59 9.41
C ALA A 191 -8.47 -8.73 8.21
N GLY A 192 -8.86 -9.54 7.24
CA GLY A 192 -8.15 -9.73 5.99
C GLY A 192 -8.15 -11.15 5.45
N LYS A 193 -7.65 -11.31 4.23
CA LYS A 193 -7.58 -12.62 3.57
C LYS A 193 -6.35 -13.40 4.04
N ALA A 194 -6.53 -14.68 4.34
CA ALA A 194 -5.42 -15.60 4.58
C ALA A 194 -4.72 -15.91 3.24
N LYS A 195 -3.57 -15.32 3.01
CA LYS A 195 -2.73 -15.57 1.82
C LYS A 195 -1.88 -16.82 1.97
N ASP A 196 -1.49 -17.14 3.20
CA ASP A 196 -0.74 -18.33 3.58
C ASP A 196 -1.57 -19.14 4.58
N THR A 197 -2.11 -20.27 4.11
CA THR A 197 -2.97 -21.14 4.93
C THR A 197 -2.22 -21.81 6.07
N THR A 198 -0.92 -22.11 5.88
CA THR A 198 -0.07 -22.71 6.91
C THR A 198 0.18 -21.71 8.04
N TYR A 199 0.55 -20.46 7.68
CA TYR A 199 0.75 -19.39 8.63
C TYR A 199 -0.54 -19.04 9.39
N TYR A 200 -1.67 -18.96 8.67
CA TYR A 200 -2.99 -18.75 9.26
C TYR A 200 -3.37 -19.87 10.25
N GLY A 201 -3.07 -21.12 9.89
CA GLY A 201 -3.28 -22.27 10.79
C GLY A 201 -2.49 -22.17 12.09
N LYS A 202 -1.25 -21.64 12.05
CA LYS A 202 -0.44 -21.40 13.26
C LYS A 202 -1.09 -20.36 14.18
N ILE A 203 -1.59 -19.26 13.60
CA ILE A 203 -2.28 -18.21 14.38
C ILE A 203 -3.51 -18.77 15.10
N LYS A 204 -4.37 -19.48 14.37
CA LYS A 204 -5.58 -20.08 14.94
C LYS A 204 -5.25 -21.06 16.07
N ARG A 205 -4.26 -21.91 15.85
CA ARG A 205 -3.80 -22.88 16.86
C ARG A 205 -3.31 -22.15 18.11
N HIS A 206 -2.48 -21.13 17.96
CA HIS A 206 -1.98 -20.35 19.09
C HIS A 206 -3.10 -19.71 19.92
N ILE A 207 -4.12 -19.15 19.26
CA ILE A 207 -5.30 -18.56 19.94
C ILE A 207 -6.01 -19.61 20.79
N VAL A 208 -6.28 -20.80 20.25
CA VAL A 208 -6.98 -21.88 20.96
C VAL A 208 -6.14 -22.45 22.10
N GLU A 209 -4.87 -22.79 21.83
CA GLU A 209 -3.97 -23.39 22.84
C GLU A 209 -3.70 -22.47 24.04
N ASN A 210 -3.87 -21.15 23.88
CA ASN A 210 -3.67 -20.16 24.95
C ASN A 210 -5.00 -19.57 25.49
N ASN A 211 -6.15 -20.12 25.11
CA ASN A 211 -7.50 -19.68 25.55
C ASN A 211 -7.74 -18.18 25.28
N LEU A 212 -7.36 -17.69 24.09
CA LEU A 212 -7.44 -16.29 23.71
C LEU A 212 -8.70 -15.94 22.88
N GLU A 213 -9.63 -16.89 22.65
CA GLU A 213 -10.82 -16.71 21.81
C GLU A 213 -11.76 -15.61 22.30
N SER A 214 -11.81 -15.37 23.60
CA SER A 214 -12.59 -14.27 24.18
C SER A 214 -11.94 -12.89 24.01
N LYS A 215 -10.63 -12.87 23.70
CA LYS A 215 -9.80 -11.66 23.59
C LYS A 215 -9.44 -11.30 22.15
N ILE A 216 -9.37 -12.29 21.24
CA ILE A 216 -8.93 -12.15 19.86
C ILE A 216 -9.96 -12.73 18.91
N THR A 217 -10.43 -11.92 17.96
CA THR A 217 -11.35 -12.34 16.90
C THR A 217 -10.65 -12.24 15.53
N ILE A 218 -10.81 -13.25 14.67
CA ILE A 218 -10.38 -13.20 13.27
C ILE A 218 -11.63 -13.12 12.40
N GLU A 219 -11.87 -11.93 11.84
CA GLU A 219 -13.07 -11.61 11.05
C GLU A 219 -13.03 -12.19 9.63
N GLY A 220 -11.83 -12.52 9.12
CA GLY A 220 -11.67 -12.83 7.70
C GLY A 220 -11.76 -11.58 6.82
N TYR A 221 -12.27 -11.73 5.60
CA TYR A 221 -12.44 -10.61 4.68
C TYR A 221 -13.65 -9.74 5.04
N VAL A 222 -13.40 -8.50 5.38
CA VAL A 222 -14.43 -7.51 5.70
C VAL A 222 -14.80 -6.72 4.44
N LYS A 223 -16.11 -6.59 4.17
CA LYS A 223 -16.63 -5.80 3.05
C LYS A 223 -16.91 -4.35 3.45
N GLU A 224 -17.57 -4.17 4.59
CA GLU A 224 -17.95 -2.87 5.13
C GLU A 224 -16.80 -2.30 5.97
N LEU A 225 -15.80 -1.71 5.30
CA LEU A 225 -14.57 -1.24 5.94
C LEU A 225 -14.84 -0.13 6.97
N ASN A 226 -15.74 0.80 6.67
CA ASN A 226 -16.08 1.89 7.58
C ASN A 226 -16.66 1.37 8.90
N ASP A 227 -17.56 0.39 8.85
CA ASP A 227 -18.15 -0.20 10.05
C ASP A 227 -17.08 -0.91 10.88
N TRP A 228 -16.17 -1.60 10.20
CA TRP A 228 -15.07 -2.26 10.88
C TRP A 228 -14.09 -1.26 11.51
N TYR A 229 -13.68 -0.19 10.81
CA TYR A 229 -12.85 0.86 11.41
C TYR A 229 -13.56 1.53 12.58
N ASN A 230 -14.87 1.79 12.45
CA ASN A 230 -15.68 2.43 13.49
C ASN A 230 -15.84 1.58 14.74
N SER A 231 -15.68 0.27 14.67
CA SER A 231 -15.67 -0.64 15.81
C SER A 231 -14.33 -0.70 16.55
N ASN A 232 -13.29 -0.04 16.03
CA ASN A 232 -11.95 -0.08 16.61
C ASN A 232 -11.50 1.31 17.09
N ASP A 233 -10.93 1.39 18.29
CA ASP A 233 -10.35 2.63 18.82
C ASP A 233 -9.00 2.94 18.18
N CYS A 234 -8.21 1.89 17.94
CA CYS A 234 -6.90 1.97 17.32
C CYS A 234 -6.81 1.05 16.12
N ILE A 235 -5.99 1.45 15.14
CA ILE A 235 -5.53 0.56 14.05
C ILE A 235 -4.05 0.25 14.26
N ILE A 236 -3.70 -1.05 14.20
CA ILE A 236 -2.33 -1.50 14.48
C ILE A 236 -1.70 -2.15 13.26
N SER A 237 -0.40 -1.88 13.09
CA SER A 237 0.48 -2.58 12.15
C SER A 237 1.73 -3.11 12.83
N ASN A 238 2.00 -4.42 12.63
CA ASN A 238 3.27 -5.05 12.99
C ASN A 238 4.07 -5.46 11.74
N SER A 239 3.83 -4.78 10.62
CA SER A 239 4.51 -5.10 9.36
C SER A 239 6.01 -4.89 9.45
N VAL A 240 6.79 -5.79 8.88
CA VAL A 240 8.26 -5.67 8.83
C VAL A 240 8.68 -4.52 7.91
N HIS A 241 7.96 -4.33 6.82
CA HIS A 241 8.17 -3.24 5.85
C HIS A 241 6.91 -2.98 5.03
N GLU A 242 6.71 -1.72 4.65
CA GLU A 242 5.64 -1.26 3.77
C GLU A 242 6.17 -0.20 2.79
N GLY A 243 5.37 0.14 1.79
CA GLY A 243 5.59 1.35 0.98
C GLY A 243 4.78 2.51 1.57
N THR A 244 3.44 2.39 1.49
CA THR A 244 2.47 3.18 2.25
C THR A 244 1.37 2.21 2.66
N GLN A 245 1.10 2.13 3.94
CA GLN A 245 0.12 1.16 4.42
C GLN A 245 -1.29 1.73 4.38
N THR A 246 -2.04 1.40 3.34
CA THR A 246 -3.40 1.89 3.08
C THR A 246 -4.33 1.71 4.29
N SER A 247 -4.29 0.55 4.96
CA SER A 247 -5.14 0.31 6.14
C SER A 247 -4.88 1.25 7.32
N ILE A 248 -3.64 1.72 7.50
CA ILE A 248 -3.32 2.75 8.50
C ILE A 248 -3.89 4.10 8.06
N VAL A 249 -3.71 4.47 6.79
CA VAL A 249 -4.22 5.73 6.24
C VAL A 249 -5.74 5.80 6.34
N GLU A 250 -6.45 4.74 5.94
CA GLU A 250 -7.91 4.61 6.06
C GLU A 250 -8.38 4.70 7.52
N GLY A 251 -7.70 3.97 8.42
CA GLY A 251 -8.03 3.97 9.85
C GLY A 251 -7.85 5.36 10.48
N VAL A 252 -6.76 6.08 10.18
CA VAL A 252 -6.56 7.45 10.64
C VAL A 252 -7.62 8.39 10.05
N ALA A 253 -7.98 8.21 8.77
CA ALA A 253 -9.02 9.01 8.12
C ALA A 253 -10.38 8.85 8.81
N THR A 254 -10.75 7.65 9.25
CA THR A 254 -11.98 7.38 10.00
C THR A 254 -11.91 7.79 11.48
N GLY A 255 -10.74 8.17 12.00
CA GLY A 255 -10.53 8.59 13.39
C GLY A 255 -10.06 7.47 14.32
N CYS A 256 -9.44 6.41 13.82
CA CYS A 256 -8.65 5.50 14.66
C CYS A 256 -7.32 6.16 15.04
N TRP A 257 -6.83 5.84 16.24
CA TRP A 257 -5.43 6.13 16.56
C TRP A 257 -4.53 5.06 15.91
N ALA A 258 -3.53 5.49 15.15
CA ALA A 258 -2.59 4.57 14.52
C ALA A 258 -1.46 4.19 15.46
N ILE A 259 -1.17 2.89 15.54
CA ILE A 259 0.00 2.32 16.22
C ILE A 259 0.71 1.40 15.22
N SER A 260 1.97 1.67 14.93
CA SER A 260 2.72 0.91 13.90
C SER A 260 4.13 0.61 14.35
N LYS A 261 4.60 -0.58 13.95
CA LYS A 261 6.04 -0.83 13.94
C LYS A 261 6.70 0.24 13.06
N ASP A 262 7.84 0.74 13.53
CA ASP A 262 8.64 1.75 12.86
C ASP A 262 9.40 1.10 11.69
N TRP A 263 8.74 1.04 10.53
CA TRP A 263 9.35 0.69 9.26
C TRP A 263 9.68 1.97 8.49
N ASP A 264 10.65 1.94 7.59
CA ASP A 264 11.11 3.13 6.85
C ASP A 264 9.97 3.82 6.10
N GLY A 265 9.55 5.00 6.59
CA GLY A 265 8.43 5.79 6.10
C GLY A 265 7.16 5.67 6.96
N ALA A 266 7.16 4.91 8.05
CA ALA A 266 6.00 4.84 8.95
C ALA A 266 5.65 6.21 9.54
N GLU A 267 6.66 7.02 9.84
CA GLU A 267 6.54 8.39 10.35
C GLU A 267 5.83 9.34 9.37
N GLU A 268 5.74 8.97 8.11
CA GLU A 268 5.00 9.76 7.13
C GLU A 268 3.49 9.73 7.38
N ILE A 269 2.97 8.63 7.92
CA ILE A 269 1.52 8.38 8.09
C ILE A 269 1.09 8.13 9.54
N VAL A 270 2.03 7.90 10.46
CA VAL A 270 1.78 7.63 11.88
C VAL A 270 2.38 8.75 12.73
N ASP A 271 1.70 9.13 13.82
CA ASP A 271 2.25 10.05 14.81
C ASP A 271 3.37 9.35 15.60
N GLU A 272 4.42 10.07 15.97
CA GLU A 272 5.58 9.53 16.71
C GLU A 272 5.20 8.73 17.96
N LYS A 273 4.11 9.11 18.64
CA LYS A 273 3.60 8.44 19.84
C LYS A 273 2.90 7.11 19.54
N GLY A 274 2.63 6.85 18.28
CA GLY A 274 2.11 5.58 17.79
C GLY A 274 3.17 4.66 17.20
N LEU A 275 4.44 5.09 17.10
CA LEU A 275 5.52 4.28 16.58
C LEU A 275 6.18 3.43 17.67
N PHE A 276 6.55 2.20 17.34
CA PHE A 276 7.34 1.30 18.18
C PHE A 276 8.38 0.55 17.35
N THR A 277 9.57 0.37 17.90
CA THR A 277 10.69 -0.36 17.25
C THR A 277 10.70 -1.83 17.67
N ASP A 278 10.45 -2.09 18.92
CA ASP A 278 10.39 -3.42 19.51
C ASP A 278 8.94 -3.76 19.89
N ILE A 279 8.52 -4.99 19.61
CA ILE A 279 7.16 -5.47 19.93
C ILE A 279 6.82 -5.33 21.44
N ASN A 280 7.83 -5.35 22.32
CA ASN A 280 7.64 -5.13 23.75
C ASN A 280 7.23 -3.68 24.09
N GLU A 281 7.46 -2.72 23.19
CA GLU A 281 7.03 -1.32 23.35
C GLU A 281 5.55 -1.14 22.97
N LEU A 282 4.99 -2.06 22.20
CA LEU A 282 3.60 -2.00 21.73
C LEU A 282 2.60 -1.88 22.89
N GLU A 283 2.81 -2.63 23.98
CA GLU A 283 1.96 -2.52 25.18
C GLU A 283 2.00 -1.10 25.77
N LYS A 284 3.15 -0.42 25.72
CA LYS A 284 3.28 0.95 26.18
C LYS A 284 2.48 1.91 25.30
N CYS A 285 2.55 1.75 23.97
CA CYS A 285 1.79 2.57 23.01
C CYS A 285 0.29 2.42 23.21
N ILE A 286 -0.20 1.17 23.36
CA ILE A 286 -1.61 0.87 23.60
C ILE A 286 -2.05 1.49 24.95
N ASN A 287 -1.30 1.24 26.03
CA ASN A 287 -1.61 1.78 27.34
C ASN A 287 -1.59 3.32 27.37
N LEU A 288 -0.66 3.95 26.64
CA LEU A 288 -0.60 5.42 26.51
C LEU A 288 -1.90 5.97 25.93
N PHE A 289 -2.37 5.38 24.84
CA PHE A 289 -3.65 5.78 24.21
C PHE A 289 -4.83 5.65 25.20
N TYR A 290 -4.95 4.53 25.88
CA TYR A 290 -6.09 4.29 26.78
C TYR A 290 -6.02 5.09 28.08
N LYS A 291 -4.85 5.64 28.44
CA LYS A 291 -4.69 6.57 29.58
C LYS A 291 -5.13 7.99 29.27
N TRP A 292 -5.18 8.39 28.01
CA TRP A 292 -5.67 9.73 27.66
C TRP A 292 -7.13 9.89 28.01
N SER A 293 -7.49 11.09 28.48
CA SER A 293 -8.89 11.51 28.60
C SER A 293 -9.55 11.54 27.21
N GLU A 294 -10.85 11.44 27.14
CA GLU A 294 -11.59 11.52 25.86
C GLU A 294 -11.31 12.83 25.10
N GLN A 295 -11.13 13.93 25.83
CA GLN A 295 -10.77 15.21 25.22
C GLN A 295 -9.37 15.20 24.60
N GLU A 296 -8.40 14.59 25.29
CA GLU A 296 -7.04 14.44 24.75
C GLU A 296 -7.00 13.51 23.54
N LYS A 297 -7.74 12.38 23.55
CA LYS A 297 -7.86 11.48 22.42
C LYS A 297 -8.40 12.19 21.20
N ASN A 298 -9.55 12.85 21.33
CA ASN A 298 -10.18 13.60 20.23
C ASN A 298 -9.22 14.65 19.66
N LYS A 299 -8.53 15.41 20.51
CA LYS A 299 -7.55 16.40 20.07
C LYS A 299 -6.39 15.76 19.28
N LYS A 300 -5.84 14.63 19.78
CA LYS A 300 -4.71 13.96 19.14
C LYS A 300 -5.11 13.26 17.85
N ILE A 301 -6.25 12.59 17.83
CA ILE A 301 -6.80 11.95 16.64
C ILE A 301 -7.06 12.98 15.54
N ASN A 302 -7.73 14.10 15.87
CA ASN A 302 -7.99 15.15 14.90
C ASN A 302 -6.68 15.72 14.34
N LYS A 303 -5.68 16.00 15.21
CA LYS A 303 -4.38 16.48 14.77
C LYS A 303 -3.65 15.49 13.85
N ALA A 304 -3.66 14.19 14.19
CA ALA A 304 -3.04 13.15 13.37
C ALA A 304 -3.74 13.03 12.01
N ARG A 305 -5.07 13.09 11.99
CA ARG A 305 -5.88 13.08 10.76
C ARG A 305 -5.61 14.31 9.89
N GLU A 306 -5.65 15.50 10.46
CA GLU A 306 -5.36 16.76 9.74
C GLU A 306 -3.96 16.75 9.13
N ARG A 307 -2.95 16.31 9.89
CA ARG A 307 -1.58 16.16 9.40
C ARG A 307 -1.53 15.20 8.21
N LEU A 308 -2.16 14.03 8.32
CA LEU A 308 -2.19 13.02 7.26
C LEU A 308 -2.87 13.56 6.00
N ILE A 309 -4.07 14.12 6.13
CA ILE A 309 -4.83 14.67 4.99
C ILE A 309 -4.04 15.78 4.32
N SER A 310 -3.49 16.73 5.09
CA SER A 310 -2.68 17.83 4.56
C SER A 310 -1.46 17.31 3.81
N LYS A 311 -0.75 16.32 4.36
CA LYS A 311 0.42 15.71 3.71
C LYS A 311 0.05 15.04 2.39
N LEU A 312 -1.01 14.24 2.37
CA LEU A 312 -1.44 13.54 1.16
C LEU A 312 -2.02 14.51 0.11
N ALA A 313 -2.81 15.49 0.53
CA ALA A 313 -3.41 16.49 -0.37
C ALA A 313 -2.38 17.49 -0.94
N SER A 314 -1.24 17.69 -0.26
CA SER A 314 -0.18 18.60 -0.75
C SER A 314 0.59 18.05 -1.95
N ARG A 315 0.44 16.77 -2.26
CA ARG A 315 1.14 16.12 -3.36
C ARG A 315 0.29 16.10 -4.64
N PRO A 316 0.91 16.32 -5.79
CA PRO A 316 0.18 16.27 -7.06
C PRO A 316 -0.34 14.86 -7.33
N LYS A 317 -1.50 14.76 -7.96
CA LYS A 317 -2.01 13.49 -8.46
C LYS A 317 -1.15 12.98 -9.62
N MET A 318 -1.10 11.65 -9.80
CA MET A 318 -0.28 11.04 -10.87
C MET A 318 -0.55 11.64 -12.25
N HIS A 319 -1.81 11.80 -12.64
CA HIS A 319 -2.16 12.35 -13.97
C HIS A 319 -1.76 13.81 -14.12
N ASP A 320 -1.67 14.59 -13.03
CA ASP A 320 -1.16 15.96 -13.06
C ASP A 320 0.36 15.95 -13.34
N ILE A 321 1.11 15.07 -12.66
CA ILE A 321 2.54 14.89 -12.93
C ILE A 321 2.75 14.49 -14.38
N VAL A 322 2.02 13.47 -14.87
CA VAL A 322 2.16 13.00 -16.26
C VAL A 322 1.80 14.10 -17.26
N SER A 323 0.89 15.02 -16.91
CA SER A 323 0.53 16.13 -17.82
C SER A 323 1.65 17.13 -18.07
N ILE A 324 2.61 17.24 -17.16
CA ILE A 324 3.75 18.16 -17.24
C ILE A 324 5.04 17.48 -17.75
N LEU A 325 5.03 16.18 -17.96
CA LEU A 325 6.11 15.45 -18.63
C LEU A 325 6.03 15.63 -20.14
#